data_a14a2ab207aa869c48fd8e450fb4d476
#
_entry.id   a14a2ab207aa869c48fd8e450fb4d476
#
_cell.length_a   1.000
_cell.length_b   1.000
_cell.length_c   1.000
_cell.angle_alpha   90.00
_cell.angle_beta   90.00
_cell.angle_gamma   90.00
#
_symmetry.space_group_name_H-M   'P 1'
#
loop_
_entity.id
_entity.type
_entity.pdbx_description
1 polymer ?
#
loop_
_entity_poly.entity_id
_entity_poly.type
_entity_poly.pdbx_seq_one_letter_code
_entity_poly.pdbx_strand_id
1 'polypeptide(L)'
;RHIRFIHESVIDIQKRFKKFSIEIKCVNCEAIEFFEEISKTYKIKNVLSYQEIGNNLTYTRDKKIAQFFRTKNINWIQNKTNGIIRGLKSRKNWKKKWMDEMKSEIVVTDLDSINKQKVKIPSKIKLFNLKHEFDKNFQPGGESYAWMYIKSFQKSRHIGYTKNISKPYESR
;
A
#
# COMPACT_ATOMS: atom_id res chain seq x y z
N ARG A 1 -12.68 6.59 -10.62
CA ARG A 1 -13.12 5.53 -9.71
C ARG A 1 -11.97 4.96 -8.90
N HIS A 2 -10.93 4.35 -9.49
CA HIS A 2 -9.80 3.76 -8.75
C HIS A 2 -9.05 4.77 -7.89
N ILE A 3 -8.76 5.95 -8.41
CA ILE A 3 -8.08 7.02 -7.65
C ILE A 3 -8.89 7.42 -6.41
N ARG A 4 -10.23 7.50 -6.53
CA ARG A 4 -11.10 7.79 -5.40
C ARG A 4 -11.00 6.71 -4.32
N PHE A 5 -11.09 5.43 -4.72
CA PHE A 5 -10.97 4.31 -3.80
C PHE A 5 -9.64 4.31 -3.04
N ILE A 6 -8.54 4.58 -3.75
CA ILE A 6 -7.20 4.70 -3.14
C ILE A 6 -7.17 5.88 -2.17
N HIS A 7 -7.70 7.04 -2.55
CA HIS A 7 -7.72 8.23 -1.71
C HIS A 7 -8.54 8.04 -0.43
N GLU A 8 -9.73 7.44 -0.54
CA GLU A 8 -10.57 7.08 0.60
C GLU A 8 -9.83 6.10 1.55
N SER A 9 -9.11 5.12 0.98
CA SER A 9 -8.29 4.20 1.76
C SER A 9 -7.15 4.90 2.50
N VAL A 10 -6.49 5.86 1.85
CA VAL A 10 -5.44 6.67 2.50
C VAL A 10 -6.03 7.52 3.63
N ILE A 11 -7.20 8.14 3.43
CA ILE A 11 -7.88 8.91 4.49
C ILE A 11 -8.23 8.02 5.70
N ASP A 12 -8.70 6.80 5.46
CA ASP A 12 -9.03 5.86 6.53
C ASP A 12 -7.79 5.49 7.35
N ILE A 13 -6.67 5.21 6.68
CA ILE A 13 -5.38 4.95 7.32
C ILE A 13 -4.90 6.20 8.08
N GLN A 14 -4.96 7.39 7.50
CA GLN A 14 -4.58 8.65 8.15
C GLN A 14 -5.35 8.87 9.47
N LYS A 15 -6.66 8.63 9.47
CA LYS A 15 -7.49 8.73 10.68
C LYS A 15 -7.03 7.75 11.76
N ARG A 16 -6.71 6.51 11.37
CA ARG A 16 -6.22 5.48 12.30
C ARG A 16 -4.87 5.85 12.91
N PHE A 17 -3.92 6.28 12.07
CA PHE A 17 -2.56 6.59 12.51
C PHE A 17 -2.45 7.92 13.27
N LYS A 18 -3.41 8.83 13.07
CA LYS A 18 -3.48 10.09 13.84
C LYS A 18 -3.57 9.86 15.35
N LYS A 19 -4.21 8.77 15.80
CA LYS A 19 -4.31 8.38 17.21
C LYS A 19 -2.93 8.13 17.85
N PHE A 20 -1.98 7.69 17.04
CA PHE A 20 -0.59 7.44 17.43
C PHE A 20 0.34 8.61 17.12
N SER A 21 -0.20 9.79 16.77
CA SER A 21 0.58 10.95 16.34
C SER A 21 1.50 10.69 15.14
N ILE A 22 1.14 9.71 14.30
CA ILE A 22 1.84 9.39 13.05
C ILE A 22 1.13 10.14 11.91
N GLU A 23 1.90 10.94 11.18
CA GLU A 23 1.39 11.69 10.03
C GLU A 23 1.71 10.93 8.72
N ILE A 24 0.67 10.68 7.93
CA ILE A 24 0.79 10.09 6.59
C ILE A 24 0.54 11.19 5.57
N LYS A 25 1.51 11.44 4.70
CA LYS A 25 1.41 12.44 3.62
C LYS A 25 1.24 11.75 2.28
N CYS A 26 0.31 12.25 1.49
CA CYS A 26 0.12 11.83 0.12
C CYS A 26 0.67 12.90 -0.81
N VAL A 27 1.56 12.54 -1.71
CA VAL A 27 2.21 13.48 -2.64
C VAL A 27 1.89 13.12 -4.08
N ASN A 28 1.88 14.12 -4.96
CA ASN A 28 1.64 13.97 -6.39
C ASN A 28 2.90 14.35 -7.16
N CYS A 29 3.79 13.39 -7.31
CA CYS A 29 5.01 13.50 -8.10
C CYS A 29 5.56 12.10 -8.43
N GLU A 30 6.55 12.04 -9.32
CA GLU A 30 7.31 10.82 -9.53
C GLU A 30 8.13 10.45 -8.30
N ALA A 31 8.23 9.16 -8.02
CA ALA A 31 8.92 8.70 -6.80
C ALA A 31 10.40 9.10 -6.77
N ILE A 32 11.06 9.12 -7.91
CA ILE A 32 12.47 9.56 -8.00
C ILE A 32 12.60 11.05 -7.66
N GLU A 33 11.73 11.89 -8.22
CA GLU A 33 11.66 13.32 -7.94
C GLU A 33 11.46 13.60 -6.44
N PHE A 34 10.57 12.84 -5.81
CA PHE A 34 10.34 12.93 -4.36
C PHE A 34 11.62 12.66 -3.58
N PHE A 35 12.31 11.56 -3.87
CA PHE A 35 13.52 11.20 -3.13
C PHE A 35 14.69 12.13 -3.43
N GLU A 36 14.82 12.65 -4.63
CA GLU A 36 15.79 13.68 -4.98
C GLU A 36 15.58 14.97 -4.16
N GLU A 37 14.34 15.47 -4.11
CA GLU A 37 14.03 16.71 -3.40
C GLU A 37 14.16 16.55 -1.87
N ILE A 38 13.64 15.46 -1.30
CA ILE A 38 13.70 15.28 0.15
C ILE A 38 15.12 15.02 0.64
N SER A 39 15.97 14.39 -0.17
CA SER A 39 17.37 14.14 0.14
C SER A 39 18.24 15.40 0.19
N LYS A 40 17.75 16.53 -0.32
CA LYS A 40 18.44 17.82 -0.22
C LYS A 40 18.36 18.37 1.21
N THR A 41 17.29 18.05 1.92
CA THR A 41 17.03 18.57 3.28
C THR A 41 17.31 17.55 4.36
N TYR A 42 17.08 16.27 4.07
CA TYR A 42 17.18 15.20 5.07
C TYR A 42 18.17 14.13 4.65
N LYS A 43 18.98 13.66 5.60
CA LYS A 43 19.81 12.47 5.42
C LYS A 43 18.96 11.22 5.65
N ILE A 44 18.52 10.60 4.57
CA ILE A 44 17.71 9.37 4.62
C ILE A 44 18.66 8.19 4.88
N LYS A 45 18.42 7.43 5.94
CA LYS A 45 19.19 6.20 6.24
C LYS A 45 18.51 4.96 5.66
N ASN A 46 17.22 4.83 5.92
CA ASN A 46 16.43 3.67 5.51
C ASN A 46 15.16 4.11 4.81
N VAL A 47 14.76 3.34 3.79
CA VAL A 47 13.44 3.40 3.17
C VAL A 47 12.82 2.02 3.28
N LEU A 48 11.63 1.94 3.81
CA LEU A 48 10.84 0.72 3.89
C LEU A 48 9.69 0.80 2.90
N SER A 49 9.49 -0.25 2.15
CA SER A 49 8.36 -0.35 1.22
C SER A 49 7.93 -1.80 1.06
N TYR A 50 6.81 -2.00 0.39
CA TYR A 50 6.50 -3.30 -0.15
C TYR A 50 7.18 -3.52 -1.50
N GLN A 51 7.49 -4.79 -1.80
CA GLN A 51 8.03 -5.18 -3.08
C GLN A 51 6.95 -5.02 -4.16
N GLU A 52 7.26 -4.25 -5.20
CA GLU A 52 6.36 -4.08 -6.33
C GLU A 52 6.32 -5.35 -7.18
N ILE A 53 5.13 -5.81 -7.48
CA ILE A 53 4.85 -7.02 -8.28
C ILE A 53 3.97 -6.74 -9.50
N GLY A 54 3.76 -5.45 -9.82
CA GLY A 54 2.91 -5.00 -10.90
C GLY A 54 3.51 -5.19 -12.30
N ASN A 55 3.37 -4.17 -13.11
CA ASN A 55 3.75 -4.20 -14.52
C ASN A 55 5.18 -3.68 -14.76
N ASN A 56 5.59 -3.64 -16.03
CA ASN A 56 6.92 -3.16 -16.41
C ASN A 56 7.18 -1.69 -16.06
N LEU A 57 6.15 -0.85 -16.04
CA LEU A 57 6.26 0.57 -15.68
C LEU A 57 6.72 0.72 -14.22
N THR A 58 6.04 0.06 -13.30
CA THR A 58 6.37 0.07 -11.87
C THR A 58 7.72 -0.59 -11.59
N TYR A 59 8.04 -1.65 -12.32
CA TYR A 59 9.34 -2.31 -12.22
C TYR A 59 10.51 -1.41 -12.69
N THR A 60 10.32 -0.67 -13.77
CA THR A 60 11.32 0.28 -14.28
C THR A 60 11.52 1.45 -13.32
N ARG A 61 10.44 1.96 -12.72
CA ARG A 61 10.50 2.95 -11.64
C ARG A 61 11.37 2.44 -10.49
N ASP A 62 11.11 1.23 -10.01
CA ASP A 62 11.85 0.66 -8.89
C ASP A 62 13.33 0.46 -9.19
N LYS A 63 13.70 0.12 -10.42
CA LYS A 63 15.11 0.05 -10.84
C LYS A 63 15.81 1.40 -10.73
N LYS A 64 15.15 2.49 -11.18
CA LYS A 64 15.68 3.85 -11.08
C LYS A 64 15.88 4.26 -9.62
N ILE A 65 14.89 3.98 -8.77
CA ILE A 65 14.97 4.26 -7.33
C ILE A 65 16.09 3.45 -6.67
N ALA A 66 16.23 2.17 -7.00
CA ALA A 66 17.31 1.33 -6.46
C ALA A 66 18.70 1.85 -6.83
N GLN A 67 18.86 2.36 -8.05
CA GLN A 67 20.10 3.00 -8.49
C GLN A 67 20.37 4.28 -7.68
N PHE A 68 19.38 5.15 -7.55
CA PHE A 68 19.48 6.37 -6.76
C PHE A 68 19.84 6.07 -5.29
N PHE A 69 19.17 5.12 -4.67
CA PHE A 69 19.46 4.76 -3.28
C PHE A 69 20.89 4.24 -3.08
N ARG A 70 21.41 3.47 -4.05
CA ARG A 70 22.82 3.03 -4.03
C ARG A 70 23.77 4.21 -4.08
N THR A 71 23.57 5.20 -4.95
CA THR A 71 24.45 6.38 -5.04
C THR A 71 24.40 7.26 -3.80
N LYS A 72 23.30 7.23 -3.05
CA LYS A 72 23.11 8.01 -1.82
C LYS A 72 23.37 7.22 -0.52
N ASN A 73 23.79 5.96 -0.62
CA ASN A 73 23.97 5.05 0.53
C ASN A 73 22.69 4.93 1.38
N ILE A 74 21.54 4.89 0.74
CA ILE A 74 20.24 4.70 1.39
C ILE A 74 19.95 3.19 1.40
N ASN A 75 19.68 2.63 2.56
CA ASN A 75 19.28 1.24 2.70
C ASN A 75 17.79 1.08 2.34
N TRP A 76 17.48 0.26 1.34
CA TRP A 76 16.12 0.01 0.91
C TRP A 76 15.65 -1.37 1.33
N ILE A 77 14.74 -1.43 2.28
CA ILE A 77 14.14 -2.65 2.81
C ILE A 77 12.78 -2.86 2.13
N GLN A 78 12.69 -3.92 1.32
CA GLN A 78 11.46 -4.29 0.62
C GLN A 78 10.83 -5.52 1.27
N ASN A 79 9.63 -5.36 1.82
CA ASN A 79 8.86 -6.44 2.40
C ASN A 79 7.92 -7.07 1.34
N LYS A 80 7.66 -8.36 1.46
CA LYS A 80 6.67 -9.02 0.62
C LYS A 80 5.27 -8.70 1.09
N THR A 81 4.31 -8.62 0.16
CA THR A 81 2.87 -8.44 0.47
C THR A 81 2.10 -9.74 0.37
N ASN A 82 2.66 -10.74 -0.31
CA ASN A 82 1.99 -12.00 -0.62
C ASN A 82 3.02 -13.07 -1.01
N GLY A 83 2.54 -14.26 -1.34
CA GLY A 83 3.40 -15.38 -1.75
C GLY A 83 3.93 -15.30 -3.19
N ILE A 84 3.82 -14.16 -3.87
CA ILE A 84 4.41 -13.99 -5.21
C ILE A 84 5.92 -13.80 -5.08
N ILE A 85 6.66 -14.60 -5.83
CA ILE A 85 8.12 -14.54 -5.86
C ILE A 85 8.55 -13.83 -7.14
N ARG A 86 9.11 -12.63 -6.98
CA ARG A 86 9.61 -11.82 -8.09
C ARG A 86 10.80 -12.53 -8.76
N GLY A 87 10.77 -12.59 -10.10
CA GLY A 87 11.85 -13.22 -10.87
C GLY A 87 11.92 -14.74 -10.74
N LEU A 88 10.83 -15.41 -10.38
CA LEU A 88 10.77 -16.85 -10.26
C LEU A 88 11.09 -17.54 -11.61
N LYS A 89 12.20 -18.27 -11.68
CA LYS A 89 12.63 -18.98 -12.89
C LYS A 89 11.92 -20.33 -13.08
N SER A 90 11.42 -20.94 -12.02
CA SER A 90 10.76 -22.24 -12.05
C SER A 90 9.66 -22.31 -10.99
N ARG A 91 8.55 -22.96 -11.34
CA ARG A 91 7.45 -23.22 -10.40
C ARG A 91 7.69 -24.40 -9.45
N LYS A 92 8.84 -25.06 -9.55
CA LYS A 92 9.20 -26.15 -8.63
C LYS A 92 9.13 -25.66 -7.19
N ASN A 93 8.39 -26.38 -6.34
CA ASN A 93 8.17 -26.03 -4.94
C ASN A 93 7.45 -24.66 -4.69
N TRP A 94 6.84 -24.05 -5.72
CA TRP A 94 6.15 -22.78 -5.56
C TRP A 94 5.01 -22.86 -4.53
N LYS A 95 4.20 -23.93 -4.57
CA LYS A 95 3.09 -24.13 -3.63
C LYS A 95 3.58 -24.16 -2.18
N LYS A 96 4.68 -24.86 -1.91
CA LYS A 96 5.27 -24.90 -0.56
C LYS A 96 5.70 -23.49 -0.10
N LYS A 97 6.47 -22.80 -0.91
CA LYS A 97 6.92 -21.41 -0.61
C LYS A 97 5.76 -20.45 -0.38
N TRP A 98 4.70 -20.59 -1.19
CA TRP A 98 3.49 -19.78 -1.02
C TRP A 98 2.77 -20.09 0.29
N MET A 99 2.64 -21.38 0.64
CA MET A 99 2.02 -21.81 1.89
C MET A 99 2.82 -21.36 3.11
N ASP A 100 4.15 -21.43 3.05
CA ASP A 100 5.03 -20.99 4.13
C ASP A 100 4.85 -19.47 4.39
N GLU A 101 4.78 -18.66 3.32
CA GLU A 101 4.53 -17.23 3.42
C GLU A 101 3.12 -16.91 3.98
N MET A 102 2.09 -17.58 3.46
CA MET A 102 0.70 -17.36 3.89
C MET A 102 0.39 -17.83 5.30
N LYS A 103 1.18 -18.77 5.84
CA LYS A 103 1.06 -19.27 7.20
C LYS A 103 2.01 -18.60 8.19
N SER A 104 2.84 -17.68 7.72
CA SER A 104 3.73 -16.92 8.60
C SER A 104 2.93 -16.12 9.63
N GLU A 105 3.52 -15.89 10.78
CA GLU A 105 2.88 -15.09 11.82
C GLU A 105 2.62 -13.65 11.36
N ILE A 106 1.49 -13.11 11.79
CA ILE A 106 1.16 -11.71 11.54
C ILE A 106 2.00 -10.84 12.48
N VAL A 107 2.86 -10.03 11.91
CA VAL A 107 3.66 -9.08 12.68
C VAL A 107 2.76 -7.96 13.19
N VAL A 108 2.61 -7.87 14.50
CA VAL A 108 1.91 -6.76 15.15
C VAL A 108 2.95 -5.71 15.52
N THR A 109 2.85 -4.55 14.89
CA THR A 109 3.76 -3.43 15.15
C THR A 109 3.24 -2.61 16.33
N ASP A 110 4.10 -2.38 17.33
CA ASP A 110 3.84 -1.38 18.37
C ASP A 110 4.02 0.02 17.80
N LEU A 111 2.90 0.67 17.49
CA LEU A 111 2.89 2.01 16.90
C LEU A 111 3.25 3.12 17.89
N ASP A 112 3.18 2.85 19.18
CA ASP A 112 3.55 3.82 20.21
C ASP A 112 5.06 3.94 20.36
N SER A 113 5.80 2.88 20.11
CA SER A 113 7.26 2.83 20.16
C SER A 113 7.95 3.48 18.95
N ILE A 114 7.21 3.80 17.87
CA ILE A 114 7.79 4.39 16.66
C ILE A 114 8.30 5.81 16.96
N ASN A 115 9.56 6.08 16.61
CA ASN A 115 10.12 7.43 16.67
C ASN A 115 9.44 8.36 15.65
N LYS A 116 8.67 9.31 16.16
CA LYS A 116 7.78 10.19 15.38
C LYS A 116 8.50 11.45 14.97
N GLN A 117 9.22 11.39 13.85
CA GLN A 117 9.86 12.58 13.29
C GLN A 117 8.88 13.34 12.37
N LYS A 118 8.78 14.66 12.58
CA LYS A 118 8.02 15.53 11.67
C LYS A 118 8.89 15.87 10.46
N VAL A 119 8.49 15.36 9.30
CA VAL A 119 9.15 15.63 8.02
C VAL A 119 8.36 16.70 7.28
N LYS A 120 9.01 17.81 6.92
CA LYS A 120 8.43 18.84 6.04
C LYS A 120 8.59 18.40 4.59
N ILE A 121 7.49 18.35 3.84
CA ILE A 121 7.56 18.11 2.41
C ILE A 121 8.12 19.37 1.72
N PRO A 122 9.11 19.21 0.83
CA PRO A 122 9.65 20.33 0.05
C PRO A 122 8.55 21.06 -0.73
N SER A 123 8.62 22.38 -0.82
CA SER A 123 7.59 23.21 -1.47
C SER A 123 7.35 22.89 -2.95
N LYS A 124 8.34 22.32 -3.63
CA LYS A 124 8.22 21.84 -5.01
C LYS A 124 7.31 20.63 -5.14
N ILE A 125 7.16 19.82 -4.09
CA ILE A 125 6.36 18.61 -4.09
C ILE A 125 4.94 18.95 -3.70
N LYS A 126 4.01 18.76 -4.62
CA LYS A 126 2.59 19.01 -4.38
C LYS A 126 1.98 17.90 -3.54
N LEU A 127 1.26 18.29 -2.49
CA LEU A 127 0.43 17.33 -1.77
C LEU A 127 -0.74 16.89 -2.66
N PHE A 128 -1.03 15.61 -2.63
CA PHE A 128 -2.19 15.07 -3.32
C PHE A 128 -3.44 15.29 -2.46
N ASN A 129 -4.42 15.95 -3.03
CA ASN A 129 -5.74 16.12 -2.43
C ASN A 129 -6.80 15.95 -3.51
N LEU A 130 -7.61 14.93 -3.38
CA LEU A 130 -8.71 14.65 -4.29
C LEU A 130 -10.02 15.12 -3.65
N LYS A 131 -10.58 16.18 -4.21
CA LYS A 131 -11.97 16.56 -3.91
C LYS A 131 -12.89 15.66 -4.71
N HIS A 132 -13.72 14.88 -4.06
CA HIS A 132 -14.72 14.06 -4.71
C HIS A 132 -15.98 13.96 -3.83
N GLU A 133 -17.10 13.80 -4.46
CA GLU A 133 -18.35 13.51 -3.76
C GLU A 133 -18.49 12.02 -3.52
N PHE A 134 -19.15 11.67 -2.44
CA PHE A 134 -19.49 10.28 -2.15
C PHE A 134 -20.51 9.78 -3.18
N ASP A 135 -20.17 8.67 -3.82
CA ASP A 135 -21.07 8.00 -4.76
C ASP A 135 -21.47 6.64 -4.22
N LYS A 136 -22.72 6.51 -3.79
CA LYS A 136 -23.31 5.28 -3.22
C LYS A 136 -23.31 4.08 -4.16
N ASN A 137 -23.15 4.30 -5.47
CA ASN A 137 -23.11 3.21 -6.45
C ASN A 137 -21.78 2.46 -6.46
N PHE A 138 -20.76 3.01 -5.78
CA PHE A 138 -19.44 2.39 -5.71
C PHE A 138 -19.05 2.09 -4.27
N GLN A 139 -18.38 0.96 -4.10
CA GLN A 139 -17.81 0.58 -2.82
C GLN A 139 -16.81 1.64 -2.36
N PRO A 140 -16.94 2.16 -1.14
CA PRO A 140 -15.96 3.07 -0.56
C PRO A 140 -14.65 2.35 -0.25
N GLY A 141 -13.54 3.10 -0.30
CA GLY A 141 -12.22 2.62 0.08
C GLY A 141 -12.01 2.64 1.59
N GLY A 142 -11.07 1.84 2.07
CA GLY A 142 -10.63 1.81 3.46
C GLY A 142 -10.80 0.46 4.15
N GLU A 143 -9.93 0.21 5.12
CA GLU A 143 -9.93 -1.03 5.92
C GLU A 143 -11.21 -1.18 6.73
N SER A 144 -11.73 -0.08 7.26
CA SER A 144 -12.98 -0.07 8.02
C SER A 144 -14.15 -0.63 7.19
N TYR A 145 -14.26 -0.22 5.94
CA TYR A 145 -15.25 -0.75 5.00
C TYR A 145 -14.95 -2.19 4.59
N ALA A 146 -13.68 -2.53 4.37
CA ALA A 146 -13.28 -3.91 4.04
C ALA A 146 -13.75 -4.89 5.12
N TRP A 147 -13.55 -4.57 6.40
CA TRP A 147 -14.03 -5.40 7.51
C TRP A 147 -15.56 -5.50 7.58
N MET A 148 -16.26 -4.40 7.33
CA MET A 148 -17.73 -4.42 7.24
C MET A 148 -18.21 -5.35 6.13
N TYR A 149 -17.61 -5.28 4.95
CA TYR A 149 -17.97 -6.13 3.81
C TYR A 149 -17.62 -7.60 4.06
N ILE A 150 -16.47 -7.91 4.66
CA ILE A 150 -16.08 -9.29 5.01
C ILE A 150 -17.07 -9.89 6.02
N LYS A 151 -17.40 -9.16 7.09
CA LYS A 151 -18.38 -9.61 8.09
C LYS A 151 -19.76 -9.85 7.48
N SER A 152 -20.22 -8.94 6.63
CA SER A 152 -21.49 -9.09 5.91
C SER A 152 -21.47 -10.30 4.95
N PHE A 153 -20.35 -10.53 4.26
CA PHE A 153 -20.17 -11.69 3.40
C PHE A 153 -20.24 -12.99 4.22
N GLN A 154 -19.51 -13.09 5.30
CA GLN A 154 -19.50 -14.26 6.17
C GLN A 154 -20.86 -14.54 6.79
N LYS A 155 -21.65 -13.50 7.08
CA LYS A 155 -22.96 -13.64 7.72
C LYS A 155 -24.02 -14.21 6.76
N SER A 156 -24.09 -13.74 5.51
CA SER A 156 -25.20 -14.07 4.62
C SER A 156 -24.85 -14.15 3.14
N ARG A 157 -24.01 -13.24 2.63
CA ARG A 157 -23.80 -13.12 1.18
C ARG A 157 -23.04 -14.29 0.56
N HIS A 158 -22.26 -15.04 1.36
CA HIS A 158 -21.55 -16.23 0.90
C HIS A 158 -22.48 -17.34 0.39
N ILE A 159 -23.71 -17.44 0.93
CA ILE A 159 -24.68 -18.47 0.57
C ILE A 159 -25.03 -18.42 -0.94
N GLY A 160 -25.14 -17.21 -1.48
CA GLY A 160 -25.45 -16.98 -2.91
C GLY A 160 -24.23 -16.79 -3.80
N TYR A 161 -23.01 -16.82 -3.24
CA TYR A 161 -21.81 -16.37 -3.95
C TYR A 161 -21.56 -17.12 -5.26
N THR A 162 -21.59 -18.43 -5.24
CA THR A 162 -21.34 -19.26 -6.43
C THR A 162 -22.37 -18.99 -7.53
N LYS A 163 -23.65 -18.79 -7.14
CA LYS A 163 -24.74 -18.48 -8.07
C LYS A 163 -24.60 -17.08 -8.67
N ASN A 164 -24.06 -16.15 -7.88
CA ASN A 164 -24.02 -14.73 -8.22
C ASN A 164 -22.60 -14.24 -8.62
N ILE A 165 -21.66 -15.15 -8.83
CA ILE A 165 -20.26 -14.78 -9.13
C ILE A 165 -20.12 -13.90 -10.39
N SER A 166 -21.00 -14.09 -11.37
CA SER A 166 -21.08 -13.27 -12.60
C SER A 166 -22.04 -12.08 -12.48
N LYS A 167 -22.64 -11.88 -11.33
CA LYS A 167 -23.64 -10.83 -11.07
C LYS A 167 -23.18 -9.95 -9.90
N PRO A 168 -22.26 -9.03 -10.12
CA PRO A 168 -21.63 -8.26 -9.05
C PRO A 168 -22.62 -7.40 -8.23
N TYR A 169 -23.76 -7.07 -8.79
CA TYR A 169 -24.80 -6.32 -8.08
C TYR A 169 -25.60 -7.17 -7.07
N GLU A 170 -25.71 -8.47 -7.32
CA GLU A 170 -26.40 -9.41 -6.42
C GLU A 170 -25.48 -9.99 -5.32
N SER A 171 -24.15 -9.83 -5.49
CA SER A 171 -23.14 -10.33 -4.55
C SER A 171 -22.52 -9.23 -3.66
N ARG A 172 -23.00 -8.00 -3.76
CA ARG A 172 -22.56 -6.86 -2.96
C ARG A 172 -23.19 -6.80 -1.58
#